data_95fab72923898dd5008f536f56b1b0c3
#
_entry.id   95fab72923898dd5008f536f56b1b0c3
#
_cell.length_a   1.000
_cell.length_b   1.000
_cell.length_c   1.000
_cell.angle_alpha   90.00
_cell.angle_beta   90.00
_cell.angle_gamma   90.00
#
_symmetry.space_group_name_H-M   'P 1'
#
loop_
_entity.id
_entity.type
_entity.pdbx_description
1 polymer ?
#
loop_
_entity_poly.entity_id
_entity_poly.type
_entity_poly.pdbx_seq_one_letter_code
_entity_poly.pdbx_strand_id
1 'polypeptide(L)'
;MRIDVNAFVGAYPFRRVPGTAVEKLLPALDRTGIDVAWISHLPSMFWRDPMEGNTWLYQAAASTKRLRPVPAVHPGLTSWDAALGEAADHQAPAVRCDPLYYGIEAAGPEMRVLAAACGAAKLPLVMAVRLEDGRQRHINDRASELPAAAVRALIRSDEDVRLLITHADRAFIEEVHFGSTPEEAARLWWDVSWIWGPPEDQLETLLGTVGIDRFVFGTGQPLRIPECSVAKLDLLGLPADRRAAIESGNLEKGLAA
;
A
#
# COMPACT_ATOMS: atom_id res chain seq x y z
N MET A 1 17.13 -6.10 -7.32
CA MET A 1 15.99 -5.26 -7.77
C MET A 1 15.27 -4.76 -6.53
N ARG A 2 14.85 -3.48 -6.51
CA ARG A 2 14.07 -2.89 -5.42
C ARG A 2 12.76 -2.36 -5.98
N ILE A 3 11.64 -2.82 -5.42
CA ILE A 3 10.29 -2.43 -5.83
C ILE A 3 9.63 -1.66 -4.69
N ASP A 4 9.27 -0.40 -4.94
CA ASP A 4 8.48 0.40 -4.00
C ASP A 4 6.99 0.12 -4.23
N VAL A 5 6.34 -0.56 -3.29
CA VAL A 5 4.92 -0.94 -3.41
C VAL A 5 3.95 0.17 -2.97
N ASN A 6 4.47 1.32 -2.52
CA ASN A 6 3.65 2.38 -1.93
C ASN A 6 4.18 3.76 -2.27
N ALA A 7 3.99 4.17 -3.52
CA ALA A 7 4.30 5.50 -4.00
C ALA A 7 3.02 6.20 -4.52
N PHE A 8 2.99 7.52 -4.41
CA PHE A 8 1.85 8.31 -4.86
C PHE A 8 2.29 9.36 -5.89
N VAL A 9 1.35 9.70 -6.77
CA VAL A 9 1.45 10.79 -7.75
C VAL A 9 0.19 11.65 -7.69
N GLY A 10 0.31 12.93 -8.09
CA GLY A 10 -0.80 13.88 -8.00
C GLY A 10 -0.80 14.68 -6.70
N ALA A 11 -1.48 15.82 -6.71
CA ALA A 11 -1.46 16.78 -5.62
C ALA A 11 -2.15 16.26 -4.35
N TYR A 12 -1.52 16.46 -3.19
CA TYR A 12 -2.18 16.23 -1.91
C TYR A 12 -3.08 17.43 -1.58
N PRO A 13 -4.39 17.22 -1.29
CA PRO A 13 -5.33 18.33 -1.23
C PRO A 13 -5.17 19.23 0.01
N PHE A 14 -4.56 18.72 1.10
CA PHE A 14 -4.55 19.42 2.39
C PHE A 14 -3.33 20.29 2.63
N ARG A 15 -2.23 20.05 1.90
CA ARG A 15 -1.03 20.88 1.97
C ARG A 15 -0.17 20.71 0.73
N ARG A 16 0.70 21.69 0.47
CA ARG A 16 1.69 21.55 -0.60
C ARG A 16 2.72 20.48 -0.23
N VAL A 17 2.79 19.43 -1.06
CA VAL A 17 3.80 18.38 -0.97
C VAL A 17 4.69 18.48 -2.20
N PRO A 18 6.01 18.62 -2.06
CA PRO A 18 6.92 18.60 -3.20
C PRO A 18 7.03 17.19 -3.78
N GLY A 19 7.32 17.09 -5.09
CA GLY A 19 7.57 15.78 -5.72
C GLY A 19 6.34 14.99 -6.13
N THR A 20 5.14 15.59 -6.11
CA THR A 20 3.88 14.92 -6.49
C THR A 20 3.71 14.70 -7.99
N ALA A 21 4.47 15.39 -8.84
CA ALA A 21 4.40 15.23 -10.28
C ALA A 21 5.21 14.00 -10.73
N VAL A 22 4.72 13.31 -11.77
CA VAL A 22 5.35 12.08 -12.32
C VAL A 22 6.79 12.33 -12.74
N GLU A 23 7.06 13.51 -13.33
CA GLU A 23 8.40 13.92 -13.79
C GLU A 23 9.40 14.08 -12.63
N LYS A 24 8.91 14.24 -11.41
CA LYS A 24 9.74 14.32 -10.20
C LYS A 24 9.95 12.95 -9.55
N LEU A 25 9.08 12.00 -9.83
CA LEU A 25 9.16 10.65 -9.26
C LEU A 25 10.38 9.90 -9.82
N LEU A 26 10.57 9.85 -11.14
CA LEU A 26 11.68 9.10 -11.74
C LEU A 26 13.07 9.51 -11.19
N PRO A 27 13.42 10.81 -11.10
CA PRO A 27 14.66 11.22 -10.44
C PRO A 27 14.75 10.83 -8.96
N ALA A 28 13.62 10.75 -8.24
CA ALA A 28 13.62 10.28 -6.87
C ALA A 28 13.91 8.77 -6.79
N LEU A 29 13.35 7.97 -7.70
CA LEU A 29 13.65 6.54 -7.82
C LEU A 29 15.14 6.31 -8.14
N ASP A 30 15.72 7.09 -9.07
CA ASP A 30 17.14 7.00 -9.42
C ASP A 30 18.02 7.30 -8.20
N ARG A 31 17.74 8.37 -7.48
CA ARG A 31 18.50 8.78 -6.28
C ARG A 31 18.45 7.75 -5.17
N THR A 32 17.36 7.01 -5.05
CA THR A 32 17.15 6.02 -3.98
C THR A 32 17.40 4.57 -4.41
N GLY A 33 17.82 4.36 -5.67
CA GLY A 33 18.07 3.02 -6.22
C GLY A 33 16.82 2.14 -6.26
N ILE A 34 15.65 2.74 -6.52
CA ILE A 34 14.39 2.04 -6.70
C ILE A 34 14.21 1.75 -8.20
N ASP A 35 14.11 0.48 -8.55
CA ASP A 35 13.99 0.05 -9.94
C ASP A 35 12.57 0.23 -10.49
N VAL A 36 11.56 -0.13 -9.67
CA VAL A 36 10.15 -0.08 -10.02
C VAL A 36 9.34 0.52 -8.87
N ALA A 37 8.34 1.33 -9.19
CA ALA A 37 7.37 1.84 -8.21
C ALA A 37 5.93 1.47 -8.60
N TRP A 38 5.17 0.97 -7.65
CA TRP A 38 3.72 0.89 -7.71
C TRP A 38 3.16 2.24 -7.34
N ILE A 39 2.45 2.86 -8.25
CA ILE A 39 1.99 4.24 -8.10
C ILE A 39 0.47 4.30 -7.98
N SER A 40 -0.03 5.07 -7.02
CA SER A 40 -1.45 5.40 -6.88
C SER A 40 -1.68 6.90 -7.11
N HIS A 41 -2.81 7.26 -7.70
CA HIS A 41 -3.21 8.66 -7.86
C HIS A 41 -3.75 9.20 -6.55
N LEU A 42 -2.95 10.02 -5.85
CA LEU A 42 -3.26 10.50 -4.50
C LEU A 42 -4.60 11.27 -4.43
N PRO A 43 -4.94 12.17 -5.38
CA PRO A 43 -6.22 12.87 -5.34
C PRO A 43 -7.44 11.94 -5.40
N SER A 44 -7.37 10.81 -6.12
CA SER A 44 -8.51 9.88 -6.26
C SER A 44 -8.99 9.30 -4.94
N MET A 45 -8.12 9.25 -3.92
CA MET A 45 -8.51 8.79 -2.58
C MET A 45 -9.52 9.73 -1.91
N PHE A 46 -9.61 10.98 -2.38
CA PHE A 46 -10.49 12.02 -1.85
C PHE A 46 -11.65 12.37 -2.81
N TRP A 47 -11.66 11.79 -3.99
CA TRP A 47 -12.71 12.04 -4.97
C TRP A 47 -13.89 11.11 -4.74
N ARG A 48 -15.07 11.60 -5.08
CA ARG A 48 -16.30 10.80 -5.02
C ARG A 48 -16.26 9.62 -6.01
N ASP A 49 -15.66 9.84 -7.19
CA ASP A 49 -15.48 8.83 -8.21
C ASP A 49 -13.99 8.83 -8.63
N PRO A 50 -13.25 7.74 -8.43
CA PRO A 50 -11.84 7.66 -8.77
C PRO A 50 -11.57 7.38 -10.24
N MET A 51 -12.56 7.08 -11.09
CA MET A 51 -12.37 6.58 -12.47
C MET A 51 -11.55 7.53 -13.35
N GLU A 52 -11.82 8.84 -13.29
CA GLU A 52 -11.02 9.82 -14.04
C GLU A 52 -9.55 9.82 -13.61
N GLY A 53 -9.30 9.68 -12.31
CA GLY A 53 -7.95 9.59 -11.77
C GLY A 53 -7.25 8.27 -12.14
N ASN A 54 -7.98 7.17 -12.25
CA ASN A 54 -7.45 5.91 -12.75
C ASN A 54 -7.04 6.02 -14.22
N THR A 55 -7.88 6.62 -15.06
CA THR A 55 -7.56 6.87 -16.48
C THR A 55 -6.27 7.69 -16.62
N TRP A 56 -6.13 8.77 -15.84
CA TRP A 56 -4.90 9.56 -15.79
C TRP A 56 -3.70 8.73 -15.31
N LEU A 57 -3.89 7.90 -14.27
CA LEU A 57 -2.84 7.04 -13.72
C LEU A 57 -2.29 6.04 -14.74
N TYR A 58 -3.17 5.40 -15.50
CA TYR A 58 -2.77 4.47 -16.57
C TYR A 58 -1.95 5.16 -17.66
N GLN A 59 -2.37 6.37 -18.07
CA GLN A 59 -1.59 7.18 -19.02
C GLN A 59 -0.22 7.55 -18.49
N ALA A 60 -0.14 7.96 -17.22
CA ALA A 60 1.12 8.30 -16.57
C ALA A 60 2.06 7.09 -16.45
N ALA A 61 1.53 5.91 -16.09
CA ALA A 61 2.29 4.68 -15.98
C ALA A 61 2.79 4.16 -17.34
N ALA A 62 2.02 4.37 -18.40
CA ALA A 62 2.39 3.93 -19.76
C ALA A 62 3.68 4.59 -20.29
N SER A 63 4.11 5.70 -19.68
CA SER A 63 5.33 6.43 -20.08
C SER A 63 6.62 5.62 -19.82
N THR A 64 6.63 4.65 -18.93
CA THR A 64 7.79 3.84 -18.57
C THR A 64 7.41 2.54 -17.85
N LYS A 65 8.15 1.47 -18.10
CA LYS A 65 7.98 0.17 -17.40
C LYS A 65 8.34 0.23 -15.90
N ARG A 66 8.97 1.30 -15.46
CA ARG A 66 9.33 1.49 -14.04
C ARG A 66 8.14 1.89 -13.18
N LEU A 67 7.05 2.35 -13.77
CA LEU A 67 5.83 2.74 -13.05
C LEU A 67 4.73 1.71 -13.30
N ARG A 68 4.22 1.13 -12.24
CA ARG A 68 3.12 0.17 -12.28
C ARG A 68 1.89 0.78 -11.61
N PRO A 69 0.76 0.91 -12.31
CA PRO A 69 -0.42 1.57 -11.77
C PRO A 69 -1.11 0.70 -10.73
N VAL A 70 -1.46 1.29 -9.59
CA VAL A 70 -2.35 0.71 -8.57
C VAL A 70 -3.58 1.60 -8.49
N PRO A 71 -4.61 1.32 -9.33
CA PRO A 71 -5.80 2.15 -9.42
C PRO A 71 -6.63 2.08 -8.14
N ALA A 72 -7.38 3.15 -7.91
CA ALA A 72 -8.33 3.22 -6.80
C ALA A 72 -9.67 2.58 -7.19
N VAL A 73 -10.26 1.81 -6.26
CA VAL A 73 -11.59 1.21 -6.42
C VAL A 73 -12.49 1.69 -5.28
N HIS A 74 -13.65 2.24 -5.62
CA HIS A 74 -14.65 2.67 -4.65
C HIS A 74 -15.85 1.71 -4.67
N PRO A 75 -15.92 0.70 -3.79
CA PRO A 75 -16.93 -0.36 -3.86
C PRO A 75 -18.36 0.09 -3.54
N GLY A 76 -18.55 1.31 -3.06
CA GLY A 76 -19.88 1.91 -2.88
C GLY A 76 -20.49 2.53 -4.15
N LEU A 77 -19.75 2.55 -5.26
CA LEU A 77 -20.26 3.02 -6.57
C LEU A 77 -20.68 1.84 -7.44
N THR A 78 -21.65 2.07 -8.31
CA THR A 78 -22.10 1.03 -9.27
C THR A 78 -21.06 0.67 -10.34
N SER A 79 -20.03 1.50 -10.51
CA SER A 79 -18.92 1.32 -11.47
C SER A 79 -17.68 0.62 -10.89
N TRP A 80 -17.74 0.14 -9.66
CA TRP A 80 -16.56 -0.44 -9.00
C TRP A 80 -16.02 -1.68 -9.69
N ASP A 81 -16.88 -2.51 -10.25
CA ASP A 81 -16.54 -3.72 -11.00
C ASP A 81 -15.84 -3.39 -12.33
N ALA A 82 -16.28 -2.32 -13.01
CA ALA A 82 -15.58 -1.80 -14.19
C ALA A 82 -14.15 -1.34 -13.84
N ALA A 83 -13.97 -0.64 -12.71
CA ALA A 83 -12.64 -0.23 -12.25
C ALA A 83 -11.72 -1.44 -11.98
N LEU A 84 -12.26 -2.53 -11.44
CA LEU A 84 -11.51 -3.77 -11.22
C LEU A 84 -11.17 -4.47 -12.54
N GLY A 85 -12.10 -4.48 -13.51
CA GLY A 85 -11.87 -5.00 -14.87
C GLY A 85 -10.77 -4.23 -15.59
N GLU A 86 -10.83 -2.89 -15.58
CA GLU A 86 -9.78 -2.03 -16.14
C GLU A 86 -8.40 -2.28 -15.50
N ALA A 87 -8.36 -2.53 -14.19
CA ALA A 87 -7.11 -2.88 -13.50
C ALA A 87 -6.49 -4.16 -14.07
N ALA A 88 -7.30 -5.19 -14.34
CA ALA A 88 -6.84 -6.42 -14.96
C ALA A 88 -6.36 -6.18 -16.41
N ASP A 89 -7.12 -5.45 -17.22
CA ASP A 89 -6.76 -5.12 -18.61
C ASP A 89 -5.44 -4.35 -18.71
N HIS A 90 -5.18 -3.46 -17.77
CA HIS A 90 -3.93 -2.71 -17.64
C HIS A 90 -2.82 -3.46 -16.92
N GLN A 91 -3.03 -4.74 -16.56
CA GLN A 91 -2.06 -5.56 -15.83
C GLN A 91 -1.56 -4.87 -14.55
N ALA A 92 -2.48 -4.20 -13.85
CA ALA A 92 -2.17 -3.58 -12.57
C ALA A 92 -1.67 -4.64 -11.57
N PRO A 93 -0.63 -4.38 -10.79
CA PRO A 93 -0.10 -5.35 -9.84
C PRO A 93 -0.99 -5.51 -8.60
N ALA A 94 -1.89 -4.58 -8.35
CA ALA A 94 -2.81 -4.52 -7.23
C ALA A 94 -3.88 -3.46 -7.50
N VAL A 95 -4.91 -3.42 -6.67
CA VAL A 95 -5.87 -2.30 -6.60
C VAL A 95 -5.85 -1.70 -5.19
N ARG A 96 -6.24 -0.43 -5.07
CA ARG A 96 -6.28 0.28 -3.78
C ARG A 96 -7.69 0.67 -3.41
N CYS A 97 -8.03 0.48 -2.13
CA CYS A 97 -9.24 1.06 -1.54
C CYS A 97 -8.92 1.60 -0.15
N ASP A 98 -9.18 2.87 0.09
CA ASP A 98 -9.07 3.48 1.41
C ASP A 98 -10.48 3.89 1.89
N PRO A 99 -11.24 2.93 2.44
CA PRO A 99 -12.70 3.01 2.61
C PRO A 99 -13.14 4.20 3.47
N LEU A 100 -12.33 4.59 4.44
CA LEU A 100 -12.68 5.67 5.37
C LEU A 100 -12.68 7.05 4.71
N TYR A 101 -11.93 7.22 3.62
CA TYR A 101 -11.99 8.43 2.79
C TYR A 101 -13.23 8.46 1.90
N TYR A 102 -13.78 7.29 1.59
CA TYR A 102 -15.05 7.15 0.84
C TYR A 102 -16.29 7.13 1.74
N GLY A 103 -16.11 7.20 3.07
CA GLY A 103 -17.21 7.11 4.01
C GLY A 103 -17.86 5.73 4.08
N ILE A 104 -17.11 4.68 3.78
CA ILE A 104 -17.53 3.28 3.79
C ILE A 104 -16.99 2.61 5.06
N GLU A 105 -17.79 1.70 5.63
CA GLU A 105 -17.33 0.85 6.73
C GLU A 105 -16.20 -0.07 6.25
N ALA A 106 -15.05 -0.04 6.95
CA ALA A 106 -13.81 -0.69 6.52
C ALA A 106 -13.88 -2.22 6.38
N ALA A 107 -14.86 -2.87 7.01
CA ALA A 107 -15.17 -4.29 6.84
C ALA A 107 -16.67 -4.53 6.58
N GLY A 108 -17.35 -3.50 6.06
CA GLY A 108 -18.77 -3.55 5.66
C GLY A 108 -19.02 -4.42 4.43
N PRO A 109 -20.29 -4.54 4.04
CA PRO A 109 -20.69 -5.38 2.90
C PRO A 109 -19.95 -5.04 1.61
N GLU A 110 -19.79 -3.75 1.30
CA GLU A 110 -19.13 -3.29 0.09
C GLU A 110 -17.65 -3.72 0.05
N MET A 111 -16.95 -3.59 1.18
CA MET A 111 -15.54 -3.99 1.28
C MET A 111 -15.37 -5.50 1.20
N ARG A 112 -16.30 -6.30 1.72
CA ARG A 112 -16.28 -7.77 1.61
C ARG A 112 -16.50 -8.22 0.17
N VAL A 113 -17.42 -7.57 -0.55
CA VAL A 113 -17.65 -7.84 -1.98
C VAL A 113 -16.40 -7.51 -2.79
N LEU A 114 -15.75 -6.36 -2.53
CA LEU A 114 -14.49 -6.01 -3.17
C LEU A 114 -13.38 -7.00 -2.83
N ALA A 115 -13.25 -7.43 -1.58
CA ALA A 115 -12.25 -8.39 -1.14
C ALA A 115 -12.41 -9.73 -1.89
N ALA A 116 -13.62 -10.28 -1.96
CA ALA A 116 -13.91 -11.50 -2.71
C ALA A 116 -13.61 -11.36 -4.21
N ALA A 117 -13.96 -10.22 -4.81
CA ALA A 117 -13.65 -9.97 -6.22
C ALA A 117 -12.14 -9.85 -6.47
N CYS A 118 -11.39 -9.23 -5.55
CA CYS A 118 -9.93 -9.17 -5.59
C CYS A 118 -9.30 -10.57 -5.45
N GLY A 119 -9.81 -11.41 -4.55
CA GLY A 119 -9.41 -12.81 -4.40
C GLY A 119 -9.59 -13.59 -5.70
N ALA A 120 -10.81 -13.54 -6.28
CA ALA A 120 -11.14 -14.20 -7.54
C ALA A 120 -10.28 -13.71 -8.72
N ALA A 121 -9.98 -12.41 -8.77
CA ALA A 121 -9.12 -11.81 -9.79
C ALA A 121 -7.61 -12.00 -9.53
N LYS A 122 -7.23 -12.56 -8.38
CA LYS A 122 -5.84 -12.67 -7.89
C LYS A 122 -5.12 -11.32 -7.83
N LEU A 123 -5.85 -10.24 -7.60
CA LEU A 123 -5.32 -8.91 -7.43
C LEU A 123 -5.21 -8.58 -5.94
N PRO A 124 -4.03 -8.31 -5.41
CA PRO A 124 -3.89 -7.82 -4.04
C PRO A 124 -4.68 -6.53 -3.80
N LEU A 125 -5.32 -6.44 -2.64
CA LEU A 125 -6.01 -5.24 -2.19
C LEU A 125 -5.09 -4.44 -1.27
N VAL A 126 -4.75 -3.22 -1.68
CA VAL A 126 -3.92 -2.28 -0.92
C VAL A 126 -4.81 -1.37 -0.10
N MET A 127 -4.51 -1.23 1.19
CA MET A 127 -5.21 -0.33 2.11
C MET A 127 -4.19 0.42 2.98
N ALA A 128 -4.41 1.71 3.22
CA ALA A 128 -3.57 2.47 4.15
C ALA A 128 -4.21 2.56 5.54
N VAL A 129 -3.40 2.37 6.59
CA VAL A 129 -3.86 2.62 7.97
C VAL A 129 -4.14 4.10 8.14
N ARG A 130 -3.25 4.93 7.61
CA ARG A 130 -3.29 6.40 7.64
C ARG A 130 -2.45 6.97 6.51
N LEU A 131 -2.70 8.19 6.09
CA LEU A 131 -1.83 8.90 5.16
C LEU A 131 -0.82 9.80 5.88
N GLU A 132 -1.26 10.45 6.96
CA GLU A 132 -0.44 11.34 7.78
C GLU A 132 -0.60 11.01 9.27
N ASP A 133 0.41 11.41 10.06
CA ASP A 133 0.35 11.33 11.53
C ASP A 133 -0.77 12.25 12.04
N GLY A 134 -1.60 11.74 12.95
CA GLY A 134 -2.73 12.47 13.52
C GLY A 134 -2.36 13.82 14.16
N ARG A 135 -1.09 13.98 14.61
CA ARG A 135 -0.56 15.24 15.17
C ARG A 135 -0.27 16.30 14.10
N GLN A 136 -0.07 15.89 12.85
CA GLN A 136 0.27 16.77 11.72
C GLN A 136 -0.85 16.86 10.69
N ARG A 137 -1.89 16.03 10.84
CA ARG A 137 -3.02 15.95 9.93
C ARG A 137 -3.76 17.28 9.85
N HIS A 138 -4.08 17.69 8.64
CA HIS A 138 -4.86 18.90 8.42
C HIS A 138 -6.27 18.75 8.99
N ILE A 139 -6.84 19.81 9.58
CA ILE A 139 -8.16 19.79 10.25
C ILE A 139 -9.31 19.35 9.32
N ASN A 140 -9.17 19.53 8.02
CA ASN A 140 -10.16 19.09 7.02
C ASN A 140 -9.97 17.62 6.58
N ASP A 141 -8.85 16.99 6.90
CA ASP A 141 -8.68 15.55 6.75
C ASP A 141 -9.29 14.85 7.96
N ARG A 142 -10.56 14.48 7.82
CA ARG A 142 -11.38 13.92 8.91
C ARG A 142 -11.51 12.40 8.89
N ALA A 143 -10.91 11.72 7.92
CA ALA A 143 -10.94 10.28 7.89
C ALA A 143 -10.26 9.71 9.15
N SER A 144 -10.89 8.74 9.79
CA SER A 144 -10.27 8.00 10.90
C SER A 144 -9.16 7.09 10.37
N GLU A 145 -8.37 6.52 11.28
CA GLU A 145 -7.42 5.48 10.92
C GLU A 145 -8.13 4.13 10.72
N LEU A 146 -7.60 3.30 9.83
CA LEU A 146 -8.12 1.95 9.59
C LEU A 146 -8.03 1.13 10.88
N PRO A 147 -9.13 0.55 11.36
CA PRO A 147 -9.08 -0.27 12.57
C PRO A 147 -8.43 -1.64 12.31
N ALA A 148 -7.59 -2.13 13.21
CA ALA A 148 -6.99 -3.47 13.13
C ALA A 148 -8.07 -4.58 13.07
N ALA A 149 -9.15 -4.42 13.80
CA ALA A 149 -10.30 -5.33 13.77
C ALA A 149 -10.94 -5.43 12.37
N ALA A 150 -10.95 -4.34 11.60
CA ALA A 150 -11.49 -4.35 10.23
C ALA A 150 -10.58 -5.16 9.29
N VAL A 151 -9.26 -5.05 9.41
CA VAL A 151 -8.33 -5.88 8.61
C VAL A 151 -8.53 -7.36 8.92
N ARG A 152 -8.64 -7.73 10.18
CA ARG A 152 -8.93 -9.13 10.58
C ARG A 152 -10.29 -9.62 10.07
N ALA A 153 -11.31 -8.78 10.12
CA ALA A 153 -12.63 -9.15 9.60
C ALA A 153 -12.62 -9.32 8.08
N LEU A 154 -11.86 -8.49 7.38
CA LEU A 154 -11.77 -8.54 5.92
C LEU A 154 -10.98 -9.76 5.43
N ILE A 155 -9.84 -10.09 6.05
CA ILE A 155 -9.05 -11.28 5.68
C ILE A 155 -9.80 -12.59 5.95
N ARG A 156 -10.74 -12.59 6.90
CA ARG A 156 -11.64 -13.72 7.22
C ARG A 156 -12.81 -13.84 6.27
N SER A 157 -13.19 -12.76 5.60
CA SER A 157 -14.38 -12.75 4.74
C SER A 157 -14.21 -13.53 3.44
N ASP A 158 -12.95 -13.79 3.05
CA ASP A 158 -12.63 -14.52 1.83
C ASP A 158 -11.26 -15.20 1.99
N GLU A 159 -11.14 -16.46 1.55
CA GLU A 159 -9.92 -17.27 1.73
C GLU A 159 -8.84 -17.03 0.67
N ASP A 160 -9.18 -16.36 -0.43
CA ASP A 160 -8.26 -16.06 -1.52
C ASP A 160 -7.75 -14.61 -1.50
N VAL A 161 -8.41 -13.71 -0.75
CA VAL A 161 -8.01 -12.31 -0.69
C VAL A 161 -6.62 -12.16 -0.10
N ARG A 162 -5.80 -11.33 -0.73
CA ARG A 162 -4.46 -10.93 -0.27
C ARG A 162 -4.48 -9.44 0.04
N LEU A 163 -4.05 -9.08 1.25
CA LEU A 163 -4.04 -7.70 1.71
C LEU A 163 -2.62 -7.17 1.86
N LEU A 164 -2.35 -6.04 1.23
CA LEU A 164 -1.17 -5.23 1.49
C LEU A 164 -1.59 -4.01 2.31
N ILE A 165 -1.21 -4.00 3.58
CA ILE A 165 -1.53 -2.89 4.48
C ILE A 165 -0.32 -1.95 4.54
N THR A 166 -0.54 -0.70 4.18
CA THR A 166 0.49 0.33 4.13
C THR A 166 0.36 1.32 5.29
N HIS A 167 1.45 2.00 5.63
CA HIS A 167 1.51 2.99 6.70
C HIS A 167 1.07 2.45 8.08
N ALA A 168 1.28 1.16 8.33
CA ALA A 168 1.05 0.54 9.63
C ALA A 168 2.25 0.74 10.55
N ASP A 169 2.00 1.08 11.82
CA ASP A 169 3.02 1.06 12.86
C ASP A 169 3.11 -0.32 13.54
N ARG A 170 4.10 -0.48 14.41
CA ARG A 170 4.35 -1.74 15.10
C ARG A 170 3.13 -2.26 15.86
N ALA A 171 2.47 -1.41 16.63
CA ALA A 171 1.35 -1.82 17.47
C ALA A 171 0.18 -2.35 16.62
N PHE A 172 -0.11 -1.68 15.50
CA PHE A 172 -1.13 -2.11 14.56
C PHE A 172 -0.79 -3.46 13.92
N ILE A 173 0.46 -3.63 13.45
CA ILE A 173 0.92 -4.89 12.84
C ILE A 173 0.80 -6.05 13.83
N GLU A 174 1.30 -5.87 15.07
CA GLU A 174 1.24 -6.89 16.12
C GLU A 174 -0.22 -7.24 16.46
N GLU A 175 -1.10 -6.26 16.60
CA GLU A 175 -2.52 -6.49 16.88
C GLU A 175 -3.22 -7.29 15.79
N VAL A 176 -2.94 -7.00 14.52
CA VAL A 176 -3.53 -7.75 13.40
C VAL A 176 -2.92 -9.13 13.31
N HIS A 177 -1.59 -9.23 13.29
CA HIS A 177 -0.87 -10.49 13.07
C HIS A 177 -1.17 -11.51 14.14
N PHE A 178 -1.02 -11.16 15.41
CA PHE A 178 -1.26 -12.09 16.52
C PHE A 178 -2.76 -12.31 16.82
N GLY A 179 -3.64 -11.47 16.28
CA GLY A 179 -5.08 -11.68 16.31
C GLY A 179 -5.64 -12.47 15.12
N SER A 180 -4.77 -12.94 14.22
CA SER A 180 -5.11 -13.73 13.03
C SER A 180 -4.61 -15.18 13.18
N THR A 181 -5.24 -16.12 12.45
CA THR A 181 -4.69 -17.48 12.33
C THR A 181 -3.42 -17.47 11.46
N PRO A 182 -2.59 -18.53 11.49
CA PRO A 182 -1.43 -18.63 10.60
C PRO A 182 -1.80 -18.52 9.11
N GLU A 183 -2.94 -19.11 8.70
CA GLU A 183 -3.45 -19.07 7.32
C GLU A 183 -3.91 -17.67 6.92
N GLU A 184 -4.57 -16.94 7.83
CA GLU A 184 -4.95 -15.54 7.64
C GLU A 184 -3.69 -14.66 7.54
N ALA A 185 -2.75 -14.82 8.47
CA ALA A 185 -1.49 -14.05 8.51
C ALA A 185 -0.62 -14.31 7.26
N ALA A 186 -0.69 -15.51 6.67
CA ALA A 186 0.01 -15.84 5.44
C ALA A 186 -0.46 -15.03 4.22
N ARG A 187 -1.63 -14.40 4.29
CA ARG A 187 -2.23 -13.57 3.24
C ARG A 187 -2.17 -12.06 3.54
N LEU A 188 -1.40 -11.67 4.56
CA LEU A 188 -1.17 -10.28 4.98
C LEU A 188 0.28 -9.88 4.71
N TRP A 189 0.47 -8.72 4.10
CA TRP A 189 1.77 -8.07 3.91
C TRP A 189 1.76 -6.65 4.44
N TRP A 190 2.94 -6.19 4.85
CA TRP A 190 3.17 -4.90 5.48
C TRP A 190 4.26 -4.14 4.73
N ASP A 191 4.03 -2.88 4.39
CA ASP A 191 5.12 -2.04 3.91
C ASP A 191 5.97 -1.50 5.08
N VAL A 192 7.24 -1.23 4.83
CA VAL A 192 8.15 -0.73 5.88
C VAL A 192 8.08 0.79 6.09
N SER A 193 7.24 1.52 5.35
CA SER A 193 7.29 2.98 5.31
C SER A 193 7.05 3.66 6.65
N TRP A 194 6.15 3.12 7.48
CA TRP A 194 5.74 3.72 8.75
C TRP A 194 6.39 3.11 9.99
N ILE A 195 7.07 2.00 9.86
CA ILE A 195 7.73 1.32 10.97
C ILE A 195 9.03 2.06 11.30
N TRP A 196 9.29 2.33 12.58
CA TRP A 196 10.55 2.90 13.02
C TRP A 196 11.70 1.87 12.88
N GLY A 197 12.76 2.31 12.23
CA GLY A 197 14.03 1.57 12.14
C GLY A 197 15.07 2.12 13.12
N PRO A 198 16.34 1.70 13.00
CA PRO A 198 17.41 2.18 13.87
C PRO A 198 17.44 3.71 14.02
N PRO A 199 17.68 4.25 15.24
CA PRO A 199 18.14 3.51 16.44
C PRO A 199 17.06 2.76 17.20
N GLU A 200 15.78 2.89 16.85
CA GLU A 200 14.71 2.07 17.42
C GLU A 200 14.72 0.66 16.83
N ASP A 201 14.36 -0.32 17.65
CA ASP A 201 14.37 -1.74 17.32
C ASP A 201 13.06 -2.27 16.70
N GLN A 202 12.10 -1.40 16.39
CA GLN A 202 10.74 -1.82 16.02
C GLN A 202 10.72 -2.69 14.75
N LEU A 203 11.43 -2.27 13.69
CA LEU A 203 11.48 -3.05 12.47
C LEU A 203 12.21 -4.38 12.68
N GLU A 204 13.36 -4.37 13.38
CA GLU A 204 14.10 -5.58 13.69
C GLU A 204 13.25 -6.58 14.50
N THR A 205 12.56 -6.11 15.52
CA THR A 205 11.65 -6.92 16.34
C THR A 205 10.54 -7.54 15.48
N LEU A 206 9.89 -6.74 14.63
CA LEU A 206 8.84 -7.25 13.75
C LEU A 206 9.35 -8.28 12.74
N LEU A 207 10.54 -8.09 12.17
CA LEU A 207 11.15 -9.08 11.28
C LEU A 207 11.43 -10.42 11.97
N GLY A 208 11.65 -10.38 13.30
CA GLY A 208 11.84 -11.57 14.13
C GLY A 208 10.55 -12.22 14.61
N THR A 209 9.51 -11.45 14.92
CA THR A 209 8.28 -11.95 15.55
C THR A 209 7.15 -12.23 14.58
N VAL A 210 6.99 -11.40 13.55
CA VAL A 210 5.99 -11.57 12.49
C VAL A 210 6.52 -12.42 11.34
N GLY A 211 7.83 -12.34 11.11
CA GLY A 211 8.51 -13.04 10.02
C GLY A 211 8.81 -12.12 8.83
N ILE A 212 10.04 -12.21 8.35
CA ILE A 212 10.57 -11.34 7.29
C ILE A 212 9.80 -11.45 5.97
N ASP A 213 9.22 -12.60 5.70
CA ASP A 213 8.44 -12.92 4.50
C ASP A 213 7.10 -12.16 4.40
N ARG A 214 6.71 -11.48 5.48
CA ARG A 214 5.51 -10.65 5.53
C ARG A 214 5.77 -9.17 5.23
N PHE A 215 7.03 -8.76 5.05
CA PHE A 215 7.38 -7.37 4.81
C PHE A 215 7.81 -7.14 3.37
N VAL A 216 7.39 -6.01 2.81
CA VAL A 216 7.73 -5.53 1.48
C VAL A 216 8.25 -4.09 1.55
N PHE A 217 9.09 -3.71 0.60
CA PHE A 217 9.64 -2.36 0.56
C PHE A 217 8.58 -1.38 0.06
N GLY A 218 8.30 -0.35 0.87
CA GLY A 218 7.44 0.76 0.52
C GLY A 218 7.97 2.05 1.12
N THR A 219 7.77 3.17 0.43
CA THR A 219 8.29 4.47 0.88
C THR A 219 7.22 5.42 1.39
N GLY A 220 6.02 5.35 0.84
CA GLY A 220 4.96 6.35 1.09
C GLY A 220 5.26 7.71 0.44
N GLN A 221 6.22 7.77 -0.51
CA GLN A 221 6.54 9.01 -1.19
C GLN A 221 5.36 9.52 -2.03
N PRO A 222 5.21 10.83 -2.22
CA PRO A 222 5.99 11.93 -1.68
C PRO A 222 5.52 12.41 -0.29
N LEU A 223 4.54 11.77 0.32
CA LEU A 223 4.09 12.14 1.68
C LEU A 223 5.18 11.89 2.73
N ARG A 224 6.08 10.96 2.44
CA ARG A 224 7.27 10.63 3.22
C ARG A 224 8.53 10.72 2.34
N ILE A 225 9.67 10.92 2.98
CA ILE A 225 10.98 10.98 2.33
C ILE A 225 11.41 9.54 2.01
N PRO A 226 11.58 9.15 0.74
CA PRO A 226 11.87 7.77 0.37
C PRO A 226 13.22 7.27 0.89
N GLU A 227 14.20 8.16 1.07
CA GLU A 227 15.50 7.85 1.67
C GLU A 227 15.39 7.28 3.09
N CYS A 228 14.31 7.62 3.83
CA CYS A 228 14.09 7.06 5.17
C CYS A 228 13.86 5.55 5.13
N SER A 229 13.10 5.04 4.15
CA SER A 229 12.88 3.59 4.00
C SER A 229 14.15 2.85 3.55
N VAL A 230 14.96 3.47 2.70
CA VAL A 230 16.27 2.93 2.30
C VAL A 230 17.21 2.86 3.49
N ALA A 231 17.36 3.97 4.22
CA ALA A 231 18.24 4.06 5.38
C ALA A 231 17.90 3.05 6.48
N LYS A 232 16.62 2.77 6.71
CA LYS A 232 16.20 1.72 7.67
C LYS A 232 16.82 0.37 7.32
N LEU A 233 16.72 -0.05 6.06
CA LEU A 233 17.28 -1.34 5.62
C LEU A 233 18.82 -1.33 5.61
N ASP A 234 19.44 -0.19 5.29
CA ASP A 234 20.90 -0.04 5.33
C ASP A 234 21.45 -0.19 6.75
N LEU A 235 20.78 0.46 7.72
CA LEU A 235 21.21 0.46 9.12
C LEU A 235 20.94 -0.85 9.87
N LEU A 236 19.95 -1.63 9.42
CA LEU A 236 19.68 -2.95 10.01
C LEU A 236 20.80 -3.98 9.73
N GLY A 237 21.64 -3.75 8.73
CA GLY A 237 22.72 -4.68 8.41
C GLY A 237 22.25 -6.10 8.05
N LEU A 238 21.09 -6.23 7.44
CA LEU A 238 20.52 -7.54 7.08
C LEU A 238 21.42 -8.29 6.11
N PRO A 239 21.53 -9.62 6.20
CA PRO A 239 22.11 -10.45 5.15
C PRO A 239 21.49 -10.14 3.79
N ALA A 240 22.30 -10.23 2.72
CA ALA A 240 21.88 -9.79 1.38
C ALA A 240 20.62 -10.48 0.86
N ASP A 241 20.45 -11.77 1.14
CA ASP A 241 19.26 -12.56 0.80
C ASP A 241 18.02 -12.11 1.54
N ARG A 242 18.16 -11.81 2.84
CA ARG A 242 17.05 -11.29 3.67
C ARG A 242 16.64 -9.89 3.24
N ARG A 243 17.61 -9.05 2.91
CA ARG A 243 17.35 -7.72 2.35
C ARG A 243 16.63 -7.82 1.01
N ALA A 244 17.13 -8.66 0.09
CA ALA A 244 16.51 -8.90 -1.21
C ALA A 244 15.08 -9.44 -1.09
N ALA A 245 14.78 -10.23 -0.05
CA ALA A 245 13.43 -10.70 0.22
C ALA A 245 12.47 -9.52 0.46
N ILE A 246 12.83 -8.56 1.30
CA ILE A 246 11.99 -7.36 1.56
C ILE A 246 11.91 -6.46 0.32
N GLU A 247 13.03 -6.27 -0.39
CA GLU A 247 13.11 -5.35 -1.53
C GLU A 247 12.29 -5.79 -2.76
N SER A 248 12.13 -7.11 -3.00
CA SER A 248 11.29 -7.64 -4.09
C SER A 248 10.85 -9.09 -3.91
N GLY A 249 11.65 -9.94 -3.27
CA GLY A 249 11.42 -11.38 -3.25
C GLY A 249 10.09 -11.80 -2.63
N ASN A 250 9.67 -11.15 -1.55
CA ASN A 250 8.40 -11.44 -0.88
C ASN A 250 7.20 -11.03 -1.73
N LEU A 251 7.35 -9.93 -2.48
CA LEU A 251 6.35 -9.47 -3.43
C LEU A 251 6.13 -10.51 -4.54
N GLU A 252 7.22 -10.96 -5.16
CA GLU A 252 7.19 -11.88 -6.29
C GLU A 252 6.69 -13.28 -5.92
N LYS A 253 7.06 -13.77 -4.73
CA LYS A 253 6.73 -15.13 -4.27
C LYS A 253 5.37 -15.26 -3.60
N GLY A 254 4.84 -14.18 -3.06
CA GLY A 254 3.66 -14.23 -2.21
C GLY A 254 2.55 -13.28 -2.64
N LEU A 255 2.82 -11.99 -2.66
CA LEU A 255 1.78 -10.98 -2.85
C LEU A 255 1.29 -10.91 -4.31
N ALA A 256 2.19 -11.00 -5.28
CA ALA A 256 1.89 -10.89 -6.71
C ALA A 256 1.89 -12.25 -7.46
N ALA A 257 1.95 -13.35 -6.69
CA ALA A 257 2.01 -14.71 -7.23
C ALA A 257 0.63 -15.25 -7.72
#